data_180296f21692dcbcc294a00be36fa333
#
_entry.id   180296f21692dcbcc294a00be36fa333
#
_cell.length_a   1.000
_cell.length_b   1.000
_cell.length_c   1.000
_cell.angle_alpha   90.00
_cell.angle_beta   90.00
_cell.angle_gamma   90.00
#
_symmetry.space_group_name_H-M   'P 1'
#
loop_
_entity.id
_entity.type
_entity.pdbx_description
1 polymer ?
#
loop_
_entity_poly.entity_id
_entity_poly.type
_entity_poly.pdbx_seq_one_letter_code
_entity_poly.pdbx_strand_id
1 'polypeptide(L)'
;LPINVARGLGVDRIIAVSIDSPLLRREQLESAFSITEQLTSFLVRSGVQQQLQLLSDRDLLLQPDLVEISTLDFGNINKAIESGRQSAIRFVQALADFSQPQRIYRDWFGRFEQQAGRDIIIDRIALNNDSRLADELLLARLQLQAGQAYTERSLRRGLRQLYGLDTFERISQQLTTDEYGSTVLNVSAQEKSWGPGYANFRLMFEDDFRTTHLYQLAAAYTRTNLSEWGAEWRAELALGSNKYLGTELYWPLAGSGLYAQADYQHRRDVQALQDSQQLSAGELKNNQNALQLSAGWNISDHARLQLGWTWRDGSYVLPGLYAQQLGLKQFDYRRYGPQAQLIWDTLNSRSFPTRGIRLASSYRFLRDTAL
;
A
#
# COMPACT_ATOMS: atom_id res chain seq x y z
N LEU A 1 -6.99 -15.90 20.74
CA LEU A 1 -6.57 -17.31 20.68
C LEU A 1 -7.60 -18.10 19.88
N PRO A 2 -7.23 -18.80 18.79
CA PRO A 2 -8.16 -19.57 17.94
C PRO A 2 -8.27 -21.06 18.40
N ILE A 3 -8.60 -21.28 19.68
CA ILE A 3 -8.68 -22.64 20.27
C ILE A 3 -9.82 -23.44 19.63
N ASN A 4 -10.96 -22.79 19.35
CA ASN A 4 -12.08 -23.41 18.65
C ASN A 4 -11.69 -23.89 17.25
N VAL A 5 -10.85 -23.14 16.53
CA VAL A 5 -10.37 -23.55 15.19
C VAL A 5 -9.45 -24.76 15.31
N ALA A 6 -8.51 -24.76 16.26
CA ALA A 6 -7.64 -25.92 16.50
C ALA A 6 -8.46 -27.17 16.85
N ARG A 7 -9.48 -27.06 17.71
CA ARG A 7 -10.39 -28.18 17.98
C ARG A 7 -11.15 -28.65 16.74
N GLY A 8 -11.60 -27.72 15.91
CA GLY A 8 -12.30 -28.04 14.65
C GLY A 8 -11.41 -28.80 13.64
N LEU A 9 -10.09 -28.66 13.74
CA LEU A 9 -9.11 -29.44 12.96
C LEU A 9 -8.90 -30.86 13.48
N GLY A 10 -9.55 -31.25 14.59
CA GLY A 10 -9.48 -32.60 15.14
C GLY A 10 -8.18 -32.91 15.87
N VAL A 11 -7.48 -31.92 16.41
CA VAL A 11 -6.26 -32.17 17.21
C VAL A 11 -6.59 -32.72 18.57
N ASP A 12 -5.77 -33.67 19.09
CA ASP A 12 -5.96 -34.33 20.40
C ASP A 12 -5.57 -33.43 21.55
N ARG A 13 -4.57 -32.58 21.37
CA ARG A 13 -3.99 -31.70 22.39
C ARG A 13 -3.61 -30.35 21.82
N ILE A 14 -3.72 -29.30 22.62
CA ILE A 14 -3.41 -27.94 22.28
C ILE A 14 -2.36 -27.37 23.22
N ILE A 15 -1.32 -26.74 22.66
CA ILE A 15 -0.46 -25.83 23.39
C ILE A 15 -0.89 -24.42 23.03
N ALA A 16 -1.52 -23.73 23.96
CA ALA A 16 -1.95 -22.35 23.78
C ALA A 16 -0.92 -21.40 24.40
N VAL A 17 -0.48 -20.38 23.63
CA VAL A 17 0.38 -19.31 24.15
C VAL A 17 -0.43 -18.03 24.19
N SER A 18 -0.73 -17.53 25.37
CA SER A 18 -1.44 -16.26 25.55
C SER A 18 -0.44 -15.15 25.82
N ILE A 19 -0.43 -14.17 24.93
CA ILE A 19 0.34 -12.93 25.05
C ILE A 19 -0.54 -11.77 25.53
N ASP A 20 -1.63 -12.09 26.24
CA ASP A 20 -2.54 -11.09 26.79
C ASP A 20 -1.80 -10.22 27.81
N SER A 21 -1.80 -8.91 27.58
CA SER A 21 -1.21 -7.95 28.49
C SER A 21 -2.16 -7.67 29.65
N PRO A 22 -1.66 -7.53 30.89
CA PRO A 22 -2.48 -7.11 31.99
C PRO A 22 -3.07 -5.72 31.73
N LEU A 23 -4.25 -5.47 32.33
CA LEU A 23 -4.85 -4.15 32.24
C LEU A 23 -3.95 -3.10 32.86
N LEU A 24 -3.87 -1.93 32.23
CA LEU A 24 -3.16 -0.79 32.76
C LEU A 24 -3.74 -0.37 34.12
N ARG A 25 -2.88 0.00 35.06
CA ARG A 25 -3.29 0.53 36.34
C ARG A 25 -3.80 1.97 36.17
N ARG A 26 -4.57 2.45 37.16
CA ARG A 26 -5.15 3.79 37.09
C ARG A 26 -4.11 4.90 36.82
N GLU A 27 -2.92 4.73 37.41
CA GLU A 27 -1.81 5.69 37.30
C GLU A 27 -1.19 5.70 35.88
N GLN A 28 -1.45 4.69 35.08
CA GLN A 28 -0.96 4.57 33.69
C GLN A 28 -1.97 5.10 32.66
N LEU A 29 -3.20 5.45 33.08
CA LEU A 29 -4.27 5.97 32.24
C LEU A 29 -4.24 7.51 32.16
N GLU A 30 -3.09 8.09 31.86
CA GLU A 30 -2.89 9.54 31.88
C GLU A 30 -3.16 10.20 30.51
N SER A 31 -3.33 9.43 29.46
CA SER A 31 -3.53 9.95 28.10
C SER A 31 -4.74 9.35 27.40
N ALA A 32 -5.31 10.07 26.44
CA ALA A 32 -6.37 9.54 25.57
C ALA A 32 -5.93 8.29 24.84
N PHE A 33 -4.63 8.17 24.53
CA PHE A 33 -4.07 6.98 23.89
C PHE A 33 -4.09 5.76 24.82
N SER A 34 -3.64 5.89 26.07
CA SER A 34 -3.66 4.79 27.04
C SER A 34 -5.08 4.35 27.38
N ILE A 35 -6.04 5.28 27.41
CA ILE A 35 -7.47 4.97 27.58
C ILE A 35 -8.00 4.17 26.39
N THR A 36 -7.67 4.57 25.16
CA THR A 36 -8.09 3.85 23.93
C THR A 36 -7.47 2.46 23.89
N GLU A 37 -6.20 2.31 24.23
CA GLU A 37 -5.50 1.02 24.34
C GLU A 37 -6.19 0.11 25.38
N GLN A 38 -6.55 0.66 26.52
CA GLN A 38 -7.28 -0.07 27.57
C GLN A 38 -8.65 -0.57 27.09
N LEU A 39 -9.43 0.28 26.40
CA LEU A 39 -10.73 -0.11 25.83
C LEU A 39 -10.59 -1.24 24.82
N THR A 40 -9.59 -1.14 23.94
CA THR A 40 -9.28 -2.20 22.97
C THR A 40 -8.89 -3.50 23.68
N SER A 41 -8.09 -3.41 24.74
CA SER A 41 -7.69 -4.56 25.57
C SER A 41 -8.89 -5.25 26.23
N PHE A 42 -9.88 -4.50 26.67
CA PHE A 42 -11.13 -5.08 27.21
C PHE A 42 -11.88 -5.92 26.19
N LEU A 43 -12.03 -5.41 24.96
CA LEU A 43 -12.72 -6.12 23.87
C LEU A 43 -12.00 -7.43 23.51
N VAL A 44 -10.67 -7.36 23.35
CA VAL A 44 -9.85 -8.53 23.02
C VAL A 44 -9.89 -9.56 24.15
N ARG A 45 -9.79 -9.13 25.41
CA ARG A 45 -9.74 -10.00 26.58
C ARG A 45 -11.01 -10.83 26.76
N SER A 46 -12.18 -10.26 26.50
CA SER A 46 -13.44 -11.00 26.55
C SER A 46 -13.42 -12.20 25.60
N GLY A 47 -12.97 -12.00 24.36
CA GLY A 47 -12.82 -13.06 23.36
C GLY A 47 -11.74 -14.08 23.74
N VAL A 48 -10.62 -13.64 24.34
CA VAL A 48 -9.56 -14.55 24.82
C VAL A 48 -10.08 -15.44 25.92
N GLN A 49 -10.79 -14.90 26.91
CA GLN A 49 -11.33 -15.69 28.03
C GLN A 49 -12.33 -16.77 27.56
N GLN A 50 -13.21 -16.43 26.61
CA GLN A 50 -14.11 -17.43 26.02
C GLN A 50 -13.35 -18.58 25.35
N GLN A 51 -12.27 -18.26 24.64
CA GLN A 51 -11.44 -19.29 24.01
C GLN A 51 -10.69 -20.14 25.04
N LEU A 52 -10.17 -19.53 26.10
CA LEU A 52 -9.46 -20.25 27.16
C LEU A 52 -10.37 -21.28 27.89
N GLN A 53 -11.67 -21.02 27.96
CA GLN A 53 -12.64 -21.98 28.54
C GLN A 53 -12.79 -23.26 27.70
N LEU A 54 -12.33 -23.26 26.46
CA LEU A 54 -12.34 -24.44 25.56
C LEU A 54 -11.13 -25.36 25.78
N LEU A 55 -10.16 -24.96 26.60
CA LEU A 55 -9.04 -25.82 27.00
C LEU A 55 -9.51 -26.88 27.95
N SER A 56 -8.98 -28.09 27.80
CA SER A 56 -9.18 -29.22 28.67
C SER A 56 -7.94 -29.48 29.54
N ASP A 57 -8.05 -30.39 30.51
CA ASP A 57 -6.94 -30.80 31.37
C ASP A 57 -5.76 -31.45 30.61
N ARG A 58 -5.98 -31.83 29.35
CA ARG A 58 -4.96 -32.41 28.47
C ARG A 58 -4.18 -31.36 27.69
N ASP A 59 -4.64 -30.11 27.72
CA ASP A 59 -4.03 -28.99 27.00
C ASP A 59 -3.07 -28.23 27.89
N LEU A 60 -2.19 -27.45 27.30
CA LEU A 60 -1.24 -26.61 28.02
C LEU A 60 -1.42 -25.15 27.68
N LEU A 61 -1.56 -24.31 28.69
CA LEU A 61 -1.57 -22.86 28.57
C LEU A 61 -0.23 -22.29 29.03
N LEU A 62 0.46 -21.59 28.15
CA LEU A 62 1.66 -20.82 28.45
C LEU A 62 1.30 -19.33 28.45
N GLN A 63 1.72 -18.62 29.50
CA GLN A 63 1.51 -17.19 29.65
C GLN A 63 2.86 -16.52 29.97
N PRO A 64 3.58 -15.99 28.94
CA PRO A 64 4.78 -15.19 29.15
C PRO A 64 4.44 -13.94 29.99
N ASP A 65 5.37 -13.50 30.81
CA ASP A 65 5.24 -12.24 31.53
C ASP A 65 5.67 -11.08 30.62
N LEU A 66 4.71 -10.28 30.16
CA LEU A 66 4.89 -9.17 29.23
C LEU A 66 4.46 -7.83 29.86
N VAL A 67 4.41 -7.72 31.18
CA VAL A 67 3.89 -6.53 31.90
C VAL A 67 4.59 -5.23 31.51
N GLU A 68 5.89 -5.31 31.18
CA GLU A 68 6.71 -4.14 30.83
C GLU A 68 6.84 -3.93 29.31
N ILE A 69 6.15 -4.72 28.48
CA ILE A 69 6.30 -4.69 27.03
C ILE A 69 4.97 -4.32 26.41
N SER A 70 4.90 -3.12 25.84
CA SER A 70 3.73 -2.66 25.06
C SER A 70 3.69 -3.29 23.67
N THR A 71 2.49 -3.39 23.10
CA THR A 71 2.26 -3.91 21.74
C THR A 71 3.03 -3.15 20.66
N LEU A 72 3.37 -1.89 20.91
CA LEU A 72 4.14 -1.04 19.98
C LEU A 72 5.62 -0.93 20.32
N ASP A 73 6.09 -1.63 21.36
CA ASP A 73 7.49 -1.57 21.80
C ASP A 73 8.38 -2.55 21.04
N PHE A 74 8.59 -2.25 19.78
CA PHE A 74 9.46 -3.05 18.89
C PHE A 74 10.93 -3.07 19.33
N GLY A 75 11.37 -2.11 20.15
CA GLY A 75 12.73 -2.06 20.69
C GLY A 75 13.02 -3.17 21.70
N ASN A 76 12.00 -3.69 22.37
CA ASN A 76 12.11 -4.71 23.42
C ASN A 76 11.75 -6.14 22.95
N ILE A 77 11.77 -6.41 21.65
CA ILE A 77 11.47 -7.74 21.06
C ILE A 77 12.31 -8.85 21.72
N ASN A 78 13.60 -8.61 21.97
CA ASN A 78 14.47 -9.59 22.59
C ASN A 78 14.05 -9.94 24.04
N LYS A 79 13.51 -8.99 24.79
CA LYS A 79 12.95 -9.23 26.13
C LYS A 79 11.67 -10.08 26.05
N ALA A 80 10.82 -9.82 25.04
CA ALA A 80 9.62 -10.64 24.82
C ALA A 80 9.96 -12.09 24.47
N ILE A 81 10.96 -12.32 23.61
CA ILE A 81 11.47 -13.66 23.27
C ILE A 81 11.99 -14.37 24.53
N GLU A 82 12.77 -13.67 25.34
CA GLU A 82 13.32 -14.25 26.56
C GLU A 82 12.22 -14.57 27.58
N SER A 83 11.21 -13.70 27.75
CA SER A 83 10.06 -14.00 28.61
C SER A 83 9.30 -15.23 28.13
N GLY A 84 9.10 -15.37 26.80
CA GLY A 84 8.50 -16.58 26.21
C GLY A 84 9.32 -17.84 26.51
N ARG A 85 10.65 -17.75 26.36
CA ARG A 85 11.58 -18.86 26.67
C ARG A 85 11.49 -19.26 28.15
N GLN A 86 11.49 -18.30 29.07
CA GLN A 86 11.38 -18.56 30.52
C GLN A 86 10.03 -19.18 30.87
N SER A 87 8.95 -18.74 30.23
CA SER A 87 7.64 -19.34 30.37
C SER A 87 7.65 -20.82 29.97
N ALA A 88 8.22 -21.15 28.81
CA ALA A 88 8.34 -22.53 28.36
C ALA A 88 9.19 -23.39 29.27
N ILE A 89 10.32 -22.88 29.81
CA ILE A 89 11.18 -23.60 30.75
C ILE A 89 10.43 -23.97 32.04
N ARG A 90 9.59 -23.07 32.57
CA ARG A 90 8.78 -23.37 33.77
C ARG A 90 7.84 -24.53 33.57
N PHE A 91 7.40 -24.82 32.37
CA PHE A 91 6.49 -25.88 31.99
C PHE A 91 7.16 -27.05 31.28
N VAL A 92 8.49 -27.20 31.41
CA VAL A 92 9.25 -28.24 30.69
C VAL A 92 8.74 -29.64 30.94
N GLN A 93 8.29 -29.95 32.17
CA GLN A 93 7.74 -31.26 32.50
C GLN A 93 6.40 -31.51 31.80
N ALA A 94 5.49 -30.53 31.80
CA ALA A 94 4.22 -30.64 31.10
C ALA A 94 4.42 -30.70 29.60
N LEU A 95 5.41 -29.98 29.06
CA LEU A 95 5.80 -30.04 27.64
C LEU A 95 6.37 -31.39 27.24
N ALA A 96 7.00 -32.12 28.18
CA ALA A 96 7.52 -33.45 27.89
C ALA A 96 6.39 -34.44 27.50
N ASP A 97 5.17 -34.25 28.00
CA ASP A 97 4.01 -35.07 27.63
C ASP A 97 3.57 -34.87 26.15
N PHE A 98 3.99 -33.78 25.53
CA PHE A 98 3.78 -33.52 24.13
C PHE A 98 4.94 -33.97 23.24
N SER A 99 6.05 -34.43 23.83
CA SER A 99 7.20 -34.87 23.10
C SER A 99 6.97 -36.20 22.38
N GLN A 100 7.64 -36.39 21.27
CA GLN A 100 7.69 -37.65 20.57
C GLN A 100 9.06 -38.32 20.73
N PRO A 101 9.15 -39.64 20.64
CA PRO A 101 10.43 -40.33 20.62
C PRO A 101 11.32 -39.70 19.54
N GLN A 102 12.60 -39.48 19.86
CA GLN A 102 13.55 -38.73 18.99
C GLN A 102 13.64 -39.28 17.56
N ARG A 103 13.43 -40.60 17.37
CA ARG A 103 13.37 -41.21 16.06
C ARG A 103 12.17 -40.71 15.24
N ILE A 104 10.98 -40.72 15.82
CA ILE A 104 9.74 -40.28 15.19
C ILE A 104 9.83 -38.80 14.83
N TYR A 105 10.36 -37.99 15.76
CA TYR A 105 10.55 -36.55 15.52
C TYR A 105 11.55 -36.31 14.41
N ARG A 106 12.69 -37.01 14.36
CA ARG A 106 13.68 -36.87 13.26
C ARG A 106 13.12 -37.29 11.91
N ASP A 107 12.35 -38.37 11.86
CA ASP A 107 11.73 -38.85 10.63
C ASP A 107 10.66 -37.86 10.11
N TRP A 108 9.93 -37.24 11.03
CA TRP A 108 8.95 -36.20 10.70
C TRP A 108 9.64 -34.92 10.25
N PHE A 109 10.61 -34.43 11.01
CA PHE A 109 11.36 -33.21 10.71
C PHE A 109 12.19 -33.35 9.43
N GLY A 110 12.82 -34.49 9.22
CA GLY A 110 13.56 -34.79 7.99
C GLY A 110 12.69 -34.75 6.74
N ARG A 111 11.42 -35.12 6.82
CA ARG A 111 10.46 -34.93 5.70
C ARG A 111 10.23 -33.46 5.40
N PHE A 112 10.13 -32.64 6.42
CA PHE A 112 10.01 -31.19 6.26
C PHE A 112 11.25 -30.57 5.63
N GLU A 113 12.44 -30.93 6.10
CA GLU A 113 13.71 -30.43 5.52
C GLU A 113 13.91 -30.89 4.07
N GLN A 114 13.56 -32.12 3.77
CA GLN A 114 13.63 -32.64 2.40
C GLN A 114 12.66 -31.95 1.45
N GLN A 115 11.49 -31.51 1.94
CA GLN A 115 10.55 -30.72 1.15
C GLN A 115 11.00 -29.26 0.99
N ALA A 116 11.63 -28.68 2.02
CA ALA A 116 12.10 -27.30 1.98
C ALA A 116 13.34 -27.08 1.07
N GLY A 117 14.10 -28.14 0.77
CA GLY A 117 15.35 -28.06 -0.02
C GLY A 117 15.23 -28.53 -1.46
N ARG A 118 14.10 -29.02 -1.92
CA ARG A 118 13.91 -29.46 -3.31
C ARG A 118 13.48 -28.31 -4.18
N ASP A 119 14.13 -28.10 -5.30
CA ASP A 119 13.62 -27.31 -6.39
C ASP A 119 12.31 -27.97 -6.88
N ILE A 120 11.18 -27.38 -6.57
CA ILE A 120 9.87 -27.86 -7.00
C ILE A 120 9.67 -27.37 -8.42
N ILE A 121 9.50 -28.30 -9.37
CA ILE A 121 9.10 -27.96 -10.74
C ILE A 121 7.58 -27.84 -10.74
N ILE A 122 7.06 -26.69 -11.16
CA ILE A 122 5.64 -26.48 -11.36
C ILE A 122 5.29 -26.91 -12.78
N ASP A 123 4.51 -27.99 -12.91
CA ASP A 123 4.07 -28.47 -14.21
C ASP A 123 2.95 -27.61 -14.79
N ARG A 124 2.09 -27.04 -13.92
CA ARG A 124 0.96 -26.21 -14.32
C ARG A 124 0.64 -25.15 -13.26
N ILE A 125 0.24 -23.97 -13.71
CA ILE A 125 -0.32 -22.91 -12.85
C ILE A 125 -1.83 -22.87 -13.11
N ALA A 126 -2.61 -23.06 -12.07
CA ALA A 126 -4.06 -22.91 -12.07
C ALA A 126 -4.41 -21.59 -11.36
N LEU A 127 -4.96 -20.64 -12.10
CA LEU A 127 -5.38 -19.34 -11.59
C LEU A 127 -6.89 -19.34 -11.37
N ASN A 128 -7.30 -18.99 -10.16
CA ASN A 128 -8.69 -18.66 -9.83
C ASN A 128 -8.77 -17.15 -9.58
N ASN A 129 -9.24 -16.43 -10.57
CA ASN A 129 -9.29 -14.97 -10.59
C ASN A 129 -10.73 -14.50 -10.37
N ASP A 130 -10.98 -13.83 -9.27
CA ASP A 130 -12.31 -13.29 -8.89
C ASP A 130 -12.46 -11.81 -9.29
N SER A 131 -11.57 -11.30 -10.14
CA SER A 131 -11.59 -9.91 -10.60
C SER A 131 -11.95 -9.77 -12.08
N ARG A 132 -12.10 -8.52 -12.52
CA ARG A 132 -12.29 -8.20 -13.95
C ARG A 132 -11.00 -8.17 -14.77
N LEU A 133 -9.85 -8.27 -14.09
CA LEU A 133 -8.56 -8.25 -14.79
C LEU A 133 -8.36 -9.52 -15.59
N ALA A 134 -7.70 -9.40 -16.73
CA ALA A 134 -7.37 -10.55 -17.58
C ALA A 134 -6.39 -11.51 -16.86
N ASP A 135 -6.61 -12.80 -17.00
CA ASP A 135 -5.73 -13.84 -16.44
C ASP A 135 -4.30 -13.71 -16.96
N GLU A 136 -4.15 -13.32 -18.22
CA GLU A 136 -2.87 -13.09 -18.87
C GLU A 136 -2.07 -11.98 -18.17
N LEU A 137 -2.75 -10.92 -17.69
CA LEU A 137 -2.12 -9.86 -16.92
C LEU A 137 -1.60 -10.39 -15.57
N LEU A 138 -2.42 -11.19 -14.88
CA LEU A 138 -2.06 -11.76 -13.59
C LEU A 138 -0.89 -12.75 -13.73
N LEU A 139 -0.94 -13.62 -14.71
CA LEU A 139 0.13 -14.60 -15.01
C LEU A 139 1.44 -13.89 -15.39
N ALA A 140 1.36 -12.84 -16.23
CA ALA A 140 2.53 -12.03 -16.57
C ALA A 140 3.15 -11.34 -15.34
N ARG A 141 2.31 -10.86 -14.40
CA ARG A 141 2.76 -10.24 -13.14
C ARG A 141 3.32 -11.27 -12.15
N LEU A 142 2.78 -12.48 -12.14
CA LEU A 142 3.27 -13.55 -11.30
C LEU A 142 4.71 -13.96 -11.65
N GLN A 143 5.12 -13.80 -12.93
CA GLN A 143 6.47 -14.09 -13.43
C GLN A 143 6.95 -15.53 -13.13
N LEU A 144 6.03 -16.47 -13.07
CA LEU A 144 6.30 -17.90 -12.95
C LEU A 144 5.85 -18.59 -14.24
N GLN A 145 6.64 -19.55 -14.68
CA GLN A 145 6.34 -20.32 -15.88
C GLN A 145 6.29 -21.82 -15.54
N ALA A 146 5.34 -22.52 -16.16
CA ALA A 146 5.28 -23.96 -16.08
C ALA A 146 6.55 -24.60 -16.64
N GLY A 147 6.98 -25.71 -16.06
CA GLY A 147 8.20 -26.41 -16.43
C GLY A 147 9.49 -25.84 -15.81
N GLN A 148 9.41 -24.77 -15.05
CA GLN A 148 10.58 -24.19 -14.39
C GLN A 148 10.65 -24.54 -12.90
N ALA A 149 11.87 -24.68 -12.40
CA ALA A 149 12.12 -24.80 -10.97
C ALA A 149 11.69 -23.52 -10.24
N TYR A 150 10.89 -23.70 -9.22
CA TYR A 150 10.35 -22.63 -8.42
C TYR A 150 11.05 -22.57 -7.07
N THR A 151 11.34 -21.35 -6.64
CA THR A 151 11.83 -21.08 -5.29
C THR A 151 10.81 -20.26 -4.54
N GLU A 152 10.80 -20.37 -3.21
CA GLU A 152 9.97 -19.54 -2.36
C GLU A 152 10.20 -18.03 -2.62
N ARG A 153 11.43 -17.65 -2.96
CA ARG A 153 11.79 -16.26 -3.30
C ARG A 153 11.11 -15.79 -4.58
N SER A 154 11.09 -16.63 -5.63
CA SER A 154 10.42 -16.30 -6.91
C SER A 154 8.93 -16.16 -6.73
N LEU A 155 8.30 -17.07 -5.99
CA LEU A 155 6.88 -16.99 -5.65
C LEU A 155 6.53 -15.72 -4.87
N ARG A 156 7.26 -15.43 -3.79
CA ARG A 156 7.04 -14.21 -3.00
C ARG A 156 7.22 -12.93 -3.83
N ARG A 157 8.11 -12.93 -4.83
CA ARG A 157 8.26 -11.81 -5.76
C ARG A 157 7.02 -11.67 -6.63
N GLY A 158 6.56 -12.74 -7.25
CA GLY A 158 5.35 -12.74 -8.09
C GLY A 158 4.09 -12.31 -7.31
N LEU A 159 3.89 -12.87 -6.11
CA LEU A 159 2.77 -12.47 -5.25
C LEU A 159 2.81 -10.98 -4.89
N ARG A 160 3.99 -10.43 -4.58
CA ARG A 160 4.13 -8.98 -4.33
C ARG A 160 3.77 -8.14 -5.54
N GLN A 161 4.07 -8.60 -6.76
CA GLN A 161 3.69 -7.89 -7.98
C GLN A 161 2.18 -7.95 -8.24
N LEU A 162 1.53 -9.07 -7.92
CA LEU A 162 0.07 -9.15 -7.94
C LEU A 162 -0.58 -8.22 -6.91
N TYR A 163 -0.09 -8.19 -5.67
CA TYR A 163 -0.56 -7.23 -4.66
C TYR A 163 -0.28 -5.78 -5.06
N GLY A 164 0.77 -5.54 -5.85
CA GLY A 164 1.09 -4.22 -6.39
C GLY A 164 0.07 -3.67 -7.38
N LEU A 165 -0.85 -4.50 -7.91
CA LEU A 165 -2.00 -4.05 -8.70
C LEU A 165 -3.07 -3.33 -7.84
N ASP A 166 -2.97 -3.42 -6.52
CA ASP A 166 -3.89 -2.84 -5.53
C ASP A 166 -5.37 -3.26 -5.70
N THR A 167 -5.61 -4.32 -6.46
CA THR A 167 -6.96 -4.85 -6.75
C THR A 167 -7.41 -5.87 -5.73
N PHE A 168 -6.47 -6.65 -5.17
CA PHE A 168 -6.78 -7.84 -4.38
C PHE A 168 -6.71 -7.58 -2.88
N GLU A 169 -7.70 -8.10 -2.15
CA GLU A 169 -7.66 -8.13 -0.68
C GLU A 169 -6.88 -9.35 -0.18
N ARG A 170 -6.97 -10.46 -0.90
CA ARG A 170 -6.26 -11.69 -0.56
C ARG A 170 -5.81 -12.45 -1.80
N ILE A 171 -4.55 -12.88 -1.76
CA ILE A 171 -3.99 -13.82 -2.75
C ILE A 171 -3.48 -15.01 -1.95
N SER A 172 -4.03 -16.18 -2.21
CA SER A 172 -3.59 -17.44 -1.61
C SER A 172 -2.95 -18.33 -2.66
N GLN A 173 -2.01 -19.15 -2.24
CA GLN A 173 -1.36 -20.13 -3.09
C GLN A 173 -1.31 -21.48 -2.40
N GLN A 174 -1.45 -22.54 -3.20
CA GLN A 174 -1.36 -23.92 -2.75
C GLN A 174 -0.71 -24.79 -3.82
N LEU A 175 0.28 -25.58 -3.43
CA LEU A 175 0.81 -26.65 -4.28
C LEU A 175 0.00 -27.91 -4.05
N THR A 176 -0.47 -28.50 -5.13
CA THR A 176 -1.18 -29.77 -5.13
C THR A 176 -0.56 -30.70 -6.16
N THR A 177 -0.75 -31.99 -5.98
CA THR A 177 -0.41 -32.99 -7.00
C THR A 177 -1.72 -33.51 -7.60
N ASP A 178 -1.82 -33.45 -8.92
CA ASP A 178 -2.99 -33.98 -9.62
C ASP A 178 -2.97 -35.52 -9.74
N GLU A 179 -4.02 -36.07 -10.31
CA GLU A 179 -4.18 -37.55 -10.48
C GLU A 179 -3.08 -38.15 -11.34
N TYR A 180 -2.40 -37.37 -12.17
CA TYR A 180 -1.32 -37.80 -13.06
C TYR A 180 0.08 -37.62 -12.43
N GLY A 181 0.14 -37.15 -11.17
CA GLY A 181 1.39 -36.90 -10.47
C GLY A 181 2.03 -35.56 -10.79
N SER A 182 1.38 -34.69 -11.56
CA SER A 182 1.88 -33.36 -11.91
C SER A 182 1.73 -32.37 -10.76
N THR A 183 2.74 -31.53 -10.54
CA THR A 183 2.71 -30.48 -9.53
C THR A 183 1.96 -29.25 -10.04
N VAL A 184 0.86 -28.91 -9.42
CA VAL A 184 0.01 -27.77 -9.78
C VAL A 184 0.13 -26.68 -8.73
N LEU A 185 0.53 -25.46 -9.14
CA LEU A 185 0.44 -24.27 -8.31
C LEU A 185 -0.94 -23.64 -8.49
N ASN A 186 -1.80 -23.77 -7.50
CA ASN A 186 -3.09 -23.09 -7.46
C ASN A 186 -2.89 -21.71 -6.85
N VAL A 187 -3.24 -20.66 -7.59
CA VAL A 187 -3.24 -19.27 -7.13
C VAL A 187 -4.66 -18.76 -7.15
N SER A 188 -5.19 -18.34 -6.01
CA SER A 188 -6.52 -17.75 -5.90
C SER A 188 -6.38 -16.28 -5.51
N ALA A 189 -6.88 -15.39 -6.37
CA ALA A 189 -6.82 -13.95 -6.24
C ALA A 189 -8.23 -13.40 -6.03
N GLN A 190 -8.52 -12.95 -4.80
CA GLN A 190 -9.82 -12.43 -4.40
C GLN A 190 -9.81 -10.90 -4.48
N GLU A 191 -10.73 -10.32 -5.26
CA GLU A 191 -10.88 -8.88 -5.41
C GLU A 191 -11.34 -8.23 -4.09
N LYS A 192 -10.89 -6.98 -3.83
CA LYS A 192 -11.32 -6.19 -2.67
C LYS A 192 -12.84 -5.98 -2.68
N SER A 193 -13.51 -6.39 -1.63
CA SER A 193 -14.97 -6.25 -1.48
C SER A 193 -15.44 -4.80 -1.43
N TRP A 194 -14.55 -3.85 -1.08
CA TRP A 194 -14.82 -2.40 -1.03
C TRP A 194 -14.36 -1.65 -2.30
N GLY A 195 -13.83 -2.34 -3.29
CA GLY A 195 -13.44 -1.80 -4.60
C GLY A 195 -14.55 -1.93 -5.64
N PRO A 196 -14.28 -1.53 -6.87
CA PRO A 196 -13.12 -0.85 -7.44
C PRO A 196 -13.19 0.69 -7.39
N GLY A 197 -14.07 1.28 -6.61
CA GLY A 197 -14.22 2.73 -6.48
C GLY A 197 -13.74 3.22 -5.12
N TYR A 198 -12.82 4.21 -5.09
CA TYR A 198 -12.20 4.71 -3.87
C TYR A 198 -12.40 6.21 -3.75
N ALA A 199 -12.90 6.68 -2.61
CA ALA A 199 -13.01 8.09 -2.27
C ALA A 199 -11.98 8.46 -1.21
N ASN A 200 -11.24 9.54 -1.43
CA ASN A 200 -10.25 10.08 -0.51
C ASN A 200 -10.58 11.52 -0.19
N PHE A 201 -10.43 11.90 1.06
CA PHE A 201 -10.62 13.26 1.53
C PHE A 201 -9.34 13.77 2.16
N ARG A 202 -9.02 15.04 1.93
CA ARG A 202 -7.87 15.72 2.52
C ARG A 202 -8.29 17.08 3.02
N LEU A 203 -7.90 17.38 4.25
CA LEU A 203 -8.00 18.69 4.85
C LEU A 203 -6.58 19.18 5.14
N MET A 204 -6.27 20.39 4.70
CA MET A 204 -4.98 21.02 4.89
C MET A 204 -5.17 22.41 5.49
N PHE A 205 -4.42 22.71 6.54
CA PHE A 205 -4.25 24.04 7.10
C PHE A 205 -2.76 24.33 7.17
N GLU A 206 -2.37 25.49 6.71
CA GLU A 206 -1.00 25.99 6.79
C GLU A 206 -1.08 27.44 7.23
N ASP A 207 -0.36 27.79 8.31
CA ASP A 207 -0.33 29.10 8.91
C ASP A 207 1.11 29.40 9.36
N ASP A 208 1.67 30.51 8.87
CA ASP A 208 2.98 30.99 9.29
C ASP A 208 2.91 31.99 10.45
N PHE A 209 1.71 32.18 11.01
CA PHE A 209 1.39 33.15 12.07
C PHE A 209 1.77 34.61 11.75
N ARG A 210 1.96 34.93 10.46
CA ARG A 210 2.35 36.27 9.98
C ARG A 210 1.50 36.73 8.79
N THR A 211 1.70 36.08 7.64
CA THR A 211 1.16 36.58 6.36
C THR A 211 0.45 35.50 5.54
N THR A 212 0.71 34.25 5.83
CA THR A 212 0.20 33.13 5.02
C THR A 212 -0.79 32.29 5.84
N HIS A 213 -2.06 32.31 5.42
CA HIS A 213 -3.12 31.48 5.97
C HIS A 213 -3.73 30.70 4.84
N LEU A 214 -3.32 29.45 4.68
CA LEU A 214 -3.84 28.59 3.63
C LEU A 214 -4.74 27.51 4.23
N TYR A 215 -5.90 27.33 3.63
CA TYR A 215 -6.77 26.22 3.94
C TYR A 215 -7.25 25.57 2.64
N GLN A 216 -7.37 24.26 2.65
CA GLN A 216 -7.87 23.51 1.50
C GLN A 216 -8.62 22.27 1.95
N LEU A 217 -9.81 22.08 1.42
CA LEU A 217 -10.55 20.82 1.48
C LEU A 217 -10.51 20.19 0.10
N ALA A 218 -10.07 18.94 0.02
CA ALA A 218 -10.02 18.21 -1.24
C ALA A 218 -10.74 16.86 -1.11
N ALA A 219 -11.37 16.46 -2.20
CA ALA A 219 -11.94 15.14 -2.39
C ALA A 219 -11.46 14.58 -3.72
N ALA A 220 -11.07 13.31 -3.73
CA ALA A 220 -10.71 12.60 -4.93
C ALA A 220 -11.48 11.28 -5.01
N TYR A 221 -11.92 10.95 -6.21
CA TYR A 221 -12.52 9.66 -6.51
C TYR A 221 -11.69 8.96 -7.56
N THR A 222 -11.31 7.72 -7.31
CA THR A 222 -10.59 6.86 -8.25
C THR A 222 -11.42 5.63 -8.53
N ARG A 223 -11.63 5.33 -9.80
CA ARG A 223 -12.22 4.09 -10.29
C ARG A 223 -11.15 3.28 -10.99
N THR A 224 -10.79 2.14 -10.43
CA THR A 224 -9.84 1.18 -11.00
C THR A 224 -10.57 0.11 -11.84
N ASN A 225 -9.83 -0.68 -12.57
CA ASN A 225 -10.32 -1.83 -13.33
C ASN A 225 -11.44 -1.49 -14.32
N LEU A 226 -11.34 -0.32 -15.01
CA LEU A 226 -12.28 0.06 -16.08
C LEU A 226 -12.14 -0.84 -17.32
N SER A 227 -10.98 -1.44 -17.52
CA SER A 227 -10.71 -2.46 -18.53
C SER A 227 -10.09 -3.69 -17.89
N GLU A 228 -10.07 -4.80 -18.61
CA GLU A 228 -9.39 -6.04 -18.21
C GLU A 228 -7.86 -5.90 -18.05
N TRP A 229 -7.29 -4.81 -18.54
CA TRP A 229 -5.87 -4.47 -18.42
C TRP A 229 -5.58 -3.44 -17.33
N GLY A 230 -6.58 -3.13 -16.49
CA GLY A 230 -6.41 -2.24 -15.34
C GLY A 230 -6.43 -0.76 -15.72
N ALA A 231 -7.34 -0.34 -16.61
CA ALA A 231 -7.55 1.08 -16.85
C ALA A 231 -8.13 1.77 -15.61
N GLU A 232 -7.75 3.03 -15.40
CA GLU A 232 -8.13 3.80 -14.22
C GLU A 232 -8.62 5.20 -14.63
N TRP A 233 -9.64 5.65 -13.93
CA TRP A 233 -10.12 7.02 -14.00
C TRP A 233 -10.09 7.66 -12.62
N ARG A 234 -9.56 8.87 -12.56
CA ARG A 234 -9.48 9.68 -11.34
C ARG A 234 -10.09 11.04 -11.57
N ALA A 235 -10.87 11.51 -10.62
CA ALA A 235 -11.33 12.90 -10.54
C ALA A 235 -10.95 13.48 -9.18
N GLU A 236 -10.55 14.76 -9.15
CA GLU A 236 -10.16 15.45 -7.91
C GLU A 236 -10.73 16.86 -7.92
N LEU A 237 -11.33 17.25 -6.80
CA LEU A 237 -11.81 18.60 -6.52
C LEU A 237 -11.13 19.11 -5.25
N ALA A 238 -10.56 20.30 -5.30
CA ALA A 238 -10.06 20.99 -4.11
C ALA A 238 -10.61 22.42 -4.05
N LEU A 239 -11.05 22.80 -2.87
CA LEU A 239 -11.66 24.11 -2.55
C LEU A 239 -10.90 24.74 -1.40
N GLY A 240 -10.77 26.05 -1.42
CA GLY A 240 -10.08 26.80 -0.39
C GLY A 240 -9.30 27.98 -0.96
N SER A 241 -8.16 28.29 -0.37
CA SER A 241 -7.27 29.36 -0.82
C SER A 241 -6.83 29.14 -2.26
N ASN A 242 -6.47 27.89 -2.60
CA ASN A 242 -6.28 27.46 -3.98
C ASN A 242 -7.41 26.54 -4.39
N LYS A 243 -7.85 26.63 -5.64
CA LYS A 243 -8.93 25.80 -6.18
C LYS A 243 -8.37 24.92 -7.29
N TYR A 244 -8.82 23.66 -7.30
CA TYR A 244 -8.41 22.68 -8.28
C TYR A 244 -9.59 21.80 -8.68
N LEU A 245 -9.73 21.56 -9.96
CA LEU A 245 -10.58 20.52 -10.53
C LEU A 245 -9.75 19.78 -11.56
N GLY A 246 -9.61 18.47 -11.41
CA GLY A 246 -8.82 17.64 -12.30
C GLY A 246 -9.48 16.33 -12.61
N THR A 247 -9.18 15.78 -13.77
CA THR A 247 -9.54 14.41 -14.14
C THR A 247 -8.42 13.80 -14.95
N GLU A 248 -8.17 12.53 -14.72
CA GLU A 248 -7.15 11.72 -15.35
C GLU A 248 -7.74 10.38 -15.79
N LEU A 249 -7.47 9.99 -17.03
CA LEU A 249 -7.77 8.68 -17.54
C LEU A 249 -6.47 8.00 -17.96
N TYR A 250 -6.13 6.90 -17.35
CA TYR A 250 -5.03 6.01 -17.70
C TYR A 250 -5.56 4.76 -18.36
N TRP A 251 -5.05 4.40 -19.53
CA TRP A 251 -5.54 3.29 -20.33
C TRP A 251 -4.40 2.41 -20.83
N PRO A 252 -4.11 1.28 -20.16
CA PRO A 252 -3.11 0.31 -20.63
C PRO A 252 -3.58 -0.37 -21.92
N LEU A 253 -2.62 -0.65 -22.79
CA LEU A 253 -2.85 -1.31 -24.08
C LEU A 253 -2.32 -2.75 -23.99
N ALA A 254 -3.21 -3.68 -23.67
CA ALA A 254 -2.98 -5.14 -23.67
C ALA A 254 -1.55 -5.55 -23.30
N GLY A 255 -1.19 -6.01 -22.21
CA GLY A 255 0.08 -6.64 -21.78
C GLY A 255 1.42 -6.14 -22.34
N SER A 256 1.39 -5.18 -23.28
CA SER A 256 2.56 -4.66 -24.01
C SER A 256 3.42 -3.67 -23.19
N GLY A 257 2.94 -3.27 -22.02
CA GLY A 257 3.52 -2.16 -21.25
C GLY A 257 3.20 -0.76 -21.81
N LEU A 258 2.60 -0.67 -23.00
CA LEU A 258 2.14 0.58 -23.59
C LEU A 258 0.85 1.07 -22.91
N TYR A 259 0.69 2.39 -22.85
CA TYR A 259 -0.53 3.01 -22.34
C TYR A 259 -0.81 4.36 -23.01
N ALA A 260 -2.08 4.75 -23.01
CA ALA A 260 -2.52 6.11 -23.32
C ALA A 260 -2.98 6.79 -22.02
N GLN A 261 -2.79 8.10 -21.93
CA GLN A 261 -3.22 8.88 -20.78
C GLN A 261 -3.75 10.23 -21.25
N ALA A 262 -4.87 10.64 -20.65
CA ALA A 262 -5.48 11.93 -20.87
C ALA A 262 -5.70 12.61 -19.52
N ASP A 263 -5.22 13.84 -19.38
CA ASP A 263 -5.31 14.64 -18.16
C ASP A 263 -5.95 15.98 -18.50
N TYR A 264 -6.95 16.38 -17.75
CA TYR A 264 -7.48 17.74 -17.77
C TYR A 264 -7.45 18.31 -16.35
N GLN A 265 -7.03 19.57 -16.23
CA GLN A 265 -7.07 20.30 -14.97
C GLN A 265 -7.47 21.75 -15.15
N HIS A 266 -8.31 22.21 -14.25
CA HIS A 266 -8.55 23.63 -14.01
C HIS A 266 -7.97 23.99 -12.64
N ARG A 267 -7.12 25.03 -12.59
CA ARG A 267 -6.47 25.47 -11.36
C ARG A 267 -6.59 26.97 -11.21
N ARG A 268 -6.87 27.38 -9.99
CA ARG A 268 -6.76 28.77 -9.57
C ARG A 268 -5.85 28.85 -8.37
N ASP A 269 -4.67 29.40 -8.58
CA ASP A 269 -3.67 29.60 -7.54
C ASP A 269 -3.65 31.09 -7.17
N VAL A 270 -3.51 31.36 -5.86
CA VAL A 270 -3.37 32.70 -5.30
C VAL A 270 -2.04 32.75 -4.58
N GLN A 271 -1.18 33.65 -5.00
CA GLN A 271 0.14 33.86 -4.42
C GLN A 271 0.25 35.26 -3.81
N ALA A 272 0.49 35.37 -2.53
CA ALA A 272 0.81 36.64 -1.90
C ALA A 272 2.14 37.17 -2.43
N LEU A 273 2.14 38.42 -2.88
CA LEU A 273 3.35 39.13 -3.25
C LEU A 273 3.79 40.04 -2.10
N GLN A 274 5.08 40.05 -1.84
CA GLN A 274 5.69 40.97 -0.88
C GLN A 274 6.61 41.93 -1.63
N ASP A 275 6.67 43.17 -1.17
CA ASP A 275 7.64 44.14 -1.68
C ASP A 275 9.02 43.91 -1.06
N SER A 276 9.98 44.75 -1.47
CA SER A 276 11.35 44.72 -0.96
C SER A 276 11.46 44.97 0.56
N GLN A 277 10.43 45.49 1.19
CA GLN A 277 10.33 45.73 2.62
C GLN A 277 9.53 44.66 3.38
N GLN A 278 9.22 43.54 2.70
CA GLN A 278 8.38 42.43 3.20
C GLN A 278 6.95 42.86 3.58
N LEU A 279 6.47 43.98 3.04
CA LEU A 279 5.08 44.40 3.15
C LEU A 279 4.24 43.72 2.08
N SER A 280 2.98 43.44 2.41
CA SER A 280 2.05 42.83 1.47
C SER A 280 1.81 43.77 0.27
N ALA A 281 2.22 43.35 -0.90
CA ALA A 281 2.00 44.04 -2.18
C ALA A 281 0.71 43.58 -2.88
N GLY A 282 -0.05 42.69 -2.28
CA GLY A 282 -1.31 42.13 -2.79
C GLY A 282 -1.17 40.70 -3.29
N GLU A 283 -2.18 40.23 -3.99
CA GLU A 283 -2.27 38.85 -4.47
C GLU A 283 -2.16 38.76 -5.98
N LEU A 284 -1.24 37.94 -6.46
CA LEU A 284 -1.20 37.47 -7.84
C LEU A 284 -2.12 36.26 -7.99
N LYS A 285 -3.11 36.35 -8.88
CA LYS A 285 -4.04 35.25 -9.17
C LYS A 285 -3.71 34.65 -10.53
N ASN A 286 -3.53 33.33 -10.56
CA ASN A 286 -3.33 32.56 -11.79
C ASN A 286 -4.52 31.62 -11.98
N ASN A 287 -5.30 31.83 -13.05
CA ASN A 287 -6.34 30.90 -13.47
C ASN A 287 -5.81 30.16 -14.70
N GLN A 288 -5.80 28.84 -14.65
CA GLN A 288 -5.24 28.03 -15.74
C GLN A 288 -6.12 26.81 -16.03
N ASN A 289 -6.34 26.56 -17.31
CA ASN A 289 -6.78 25.28 -17.82
C ASN A 289 -5.59 24.57 -18.48
N ALA A 290 -5.51 23.27 -18.31
CA ALA A 290 -4.52 22.46 -19.01
C ALA A 290 -5.14 21.14 -19.45
N LEU A 291 -4.90 20.78 -20.70
CA LEU A 291 -5.20 19.48 -21.28
C LEU A 291 -3.89 18.84 -21.70
N GLN A 292 -3.69 17.60 -21.34
CA GLN A 292 -2.52 16.83 -21.73
C GLN A 292 -2.98 15.48 -22.28
N LEU A 293 -2.48 15.13 -23.45
CA LEU A 293 -2.64 13.83 -24.06
C LEU A 293 -1.27 13.20 -24.22
N SER A 294 -1.13 11.97 -23.81
CA SER A 294 0.17 11.27 -23.83
C SER A 294 0.02 9.79 -24.11
N ALA A 295 1.08 9.24 -24.69
CA ALA A 295 1.31 7.81 -24.79
C ALA A 295 2.60 7.48 -24.04
N GLY A 296 2.62 6.36 -23.37
CA GLY A 296 3.78 5.95 -22.61
C GLY A 296 4.07 4.46 -22.71
N TRP A 297 5.23 4.11 -22.28
CA TRP A 297 5.70 2.75 -22.22
C TRP A 297 6.36 2.46 -20.87
N ASN A 298 5.80 1.51 -20.13
CA ASN A 298 6.41 0.91 -18.95
C ASN A 298 7.40 -0.14 -19.45
N ILE A 299 8.66 0.28 -19.65
CA ILE A 299 9.74 -0.56 -20.19
C ILE A 299 10.05 -1.72 -19.24
N SER A 300 9.95 -1.45 -17.94
CA SER A 300 10.12 -2.41 -16.86
C SER A 300 9.42 -1.90 -15.59
N ASP A 301 9.46 -2.66 -14.52
CA ASP A 301 8.96 -2.22 -13.20
C ASP A 301 9.69 -0.97 -12.67
N HIS A 302 10.84 -0.64 -13.26
CA HIS A 302 11.71 0.46 -12.82
C HIS A 302 11.79 1.62 -13.81
N ALA A 303 11.34 1.44 -15.04
CA ALA A 303 11.54 2.42 -16.11
C ALA A 303 10.26 2.73 -16.86
N ARG A 304 9.97 4.02 -17.05
CA ARG A 304 8.82 4.51 -17.79
C ARG A 304 9.24 5.68 -18.69
N LEU A 305 8.88 5.59 -19.95
CA LEU A 305 8.97 6.69 -20.93
C LEU A 305 7.56 7.15 -21.31
N GLN A 306 7.34 8.45 -21.35
CA GLN A 306 6.06 9.05 -21.75
C GLN A 306 6.31 10.20 -22.70
N LEU A 307 5.58 10.22 -23.80
CA LEU A 307 5.58 11.30 -24.79
C LEU A 307 4.17 11.84 -24.89
N GLY A 308 4.03 13.14 -25.04
CA GLY A 308 2.71 13.74 -25.08
C GLY A 308 2.72 15.15 -25.65
N TRP A 309 1.51 15.70 -25.68
CA TRP A 309 1.26 17.08 -26.06
C TRP A 309 0.45 17.75 -24.96
N THR A 310 0.81 18.98 -24.64
CA THR A 310 0.10 19.79 -23.64
C THR A 310 -0.44 21.06 -24.26
N TRP A 311 -1.65 21.43 -23.85
CA TRP A 311 -2.28 22.72 -24.11
C TRP A 311 -2.58 23.37 -22.77
N ARG A 312 -2.22 24.61 -22.61
CA ARG A 312 -2.47 25.41 -21.43
C ARG A 312 -2.93 26.78 -21.83
N ASP A 313 -4.06 27.19 -21.34
CA ASP A 313 -4.54 28.56 -21.45
C ASP A 313 -4.86 29.09 -20.05
N GLY A 314 -4.66 30.37 -19.86
CA GLY A 314 -4.89 30.97 -18.56
C GLY A 314 -4.68 32.46 -18.53
N SER A 315 -4.90 33.02 -17.34
CA SER A 315 -4.75 34.44 -17.09
C SER A 315 -4.05 34.67 -15.77
N TYR A 316 -3.17 35.67 -15.76
CA TYR A 316 -2.64 36.25 -14.55
C TYR A 316 -3.34 37.56 -14.24
N VAL A 317 -3.88 37.70 -13.02
CA VAL A 317 -4.47 38.93 -12.53
C VAL A 317 -3.51 39.57 -11.54
N LEU A 318 -3.03 40.76 -11.85
CA LEU A 318 -2.05 41.50 -11.07
C LEU A 318 -2.71 42.23 -9.91
N PRO A 319 -2.06 42.36 -8.72
CA PRO A 319 -2.54 43.19 -7.64
C PRO A 319 -2.49 44.67 -8.04
N GLY A 320 -3.37 45.48 -7.41
CA GLY A 320 -3.65 46.84 -7.82
C GLY A 320 -2.42 47.74 -7.97
N LEU A 321 -1.42 47.65 -7.12
CA LEU A 321 -0.18 48.43 -7.23
C LEU A 321 0.59 48.13 -8.51
N TYR A 322 0.80 46.85 -8.80
CA TYR A 322 1.50 46.43 -10.02
C TYR A 322 0.66 46.69 -11.28
N ALA A 323 -0.67 46.54 -11.18
CA ALA A 323 -1.56 46.85 -12.26
C ALA A 323 -1.51 48.33 -12.70
N GLN A 324 -1.41 49.23 -11.71
CA GLN A 324 -1.24 50.66 -12.00
C GLN A 324 0.12 51.01 -12.61
N GLN A 325 1.19 50.43 -12.07
CA GLN A 325 2.56 50.66 -12.57
C GLN A 325 2.76 50.15 -13.98
N LEU A 326 2.18 49.02 -14.34
CA LEU A 326 2.33 48.39 -15.63
C LEU A 326 1.24 48.79 -16.63
N GLY A 327 0.21 49.51 -16.19
CA GLY A 327 -0.96 49.81 -17.01
C GLY A 327 -1.77 48.62 -17.46
N LEU A 328 -1.58 47.47 -16.79
CA LEU A 328 -2.15 46.18 -17.17
C LEU A 328 -2.72 45.46 -15.96
N LYS A 329 -4.04 45.18 -15.91
CA LYS A 329 -4.71 44.50 -14.83
C LYS A 329 -4.62 42.96 -14.95
N GLN A 330 -4.61 42.47 -16.16
CA GLN A 330 -4.64 41.06 -16.49
C GLN A 330 -3.89 40.84 -17.79
N PHE A 331 -3.21 39.71 -17.89
CA PHE A 331 -2.69 39.23 -19.16
C PHE A 331 -3.03 37.76 -19.34
N ASP A 332 -3.49 37.44 -20.54
CA ASP A 332 -3.85 36.10 -20.91
C ASP A 332 -2.69 35.44 -21.67
N TYR A 333 -2.57 34.14 -21.54
CA TYR A 333 -1.55 33.37 -22.21
C TYR A 333 -2.10 32.04 -22.74
N ARG A 334 -1.52 31.60 -23.83
CA ARG A 334 -1.76 30.25 -24.34
C ARG A 334 -0.42 29.61 -24.68
N ARG A 335 -0.22 28.41 -24.07
CA ARG A 335 1.00 27.63 -24.21
C ARG A 335 0.66 26.24 -24.70
N TYR A 336 1.33 25.75 -25.70
CA TYR A 336 1.12 24.41 -26.20
C TYR A 336 2.40 23.85 -26.79
N GLY A 337 2.52 22.52 -26.79
CA GLY A 337 3.66 21.86 -27.38
C GLY A 337 3.93 20.45 -26.87
N PRO A 338 4.93 19.80 -27.46
CA PRO A 338 5.32 18.46 -27.07
C PRO A 338 6.01 18.44 -25.71
N GLN A 339 5.86 17.31 -25.06
CA GLN A 339 6.56 16.98 -23.82
C GLN A 339 7.05 15.54 -23.82
N ALA A 340 8.14 15.30 -23.10
CA ALA A 340 8.69 13.99 -22.86
C ALA A 340 9.01 13.86 -21.38
N GLN A 341 8.79 12.68 -20.82
CA GLN A 341 9.12 12.35 -19.45
C GLN A 341 9.78 10.96 -19.40
N LEU A 342 10.89 10.88 -18.68
CA LEU A 342 11.57 9.63 -18.38
C LEU A 342 11.64 9.50 -16.86
N ILE A 343 11.18 8.36 -16.34
CA ILE A 343 11.30 8.01 -14.94
C ILE A 343 12.07 6.69 -14.85
N TRP A 344 13.09 6.68 -14.03
CA TRP A 344 13.84 5.49 -13.66
C TRP A 344 13.88 5.42 -12.13
N ASP A 345 13.28 4.40 -11.53
CA ASP A 345 13.12 4.29 -10.09
C ASP A 345 13.44 2.88 -9.62
N THR A 346 14.57 2.72 -8.94
CA THR A 346 15.01 1.46 -8.34
C THR A 346 15.01 1.52 -6.82
N LEU A 347 14.36 2.53 -6.23
CA LEU A 347 14.29 2.67 -4.79
C LEU A 347 13.56 1.48 -4.15
N ASN A 348 14.13 0.95 -3.07
CA ASN A 348 13.54 -0.15 -2.32
C ASN A 348 12.33 0.25 -1.48
N SER A 349 12.14 1.55 -1.21
CA SER A 349 11.00 2.13 -0.50
C SER A 349 10.76 3.55 -0.98
N ARG A 350 9.49 3.96 -1.09
CA ARG A 350 9.13 5.34 -1.43
C ARG A 350 9.22 6.29 -0.23
N SER A 351 8.84 5.81 0.95
CA SER A 351 8.78 6.64 2.16
C SER A 351 10.14 6.74 2.87
N PHE A 352 10.88 5.63 2.94
CA PHE A 352 12.18 5.55 3.63
C PHE A 352 13.17 4.78 2.74
N PRO A 353 13.69 5.40 1.66
CA PRO A 353 14.63 4.74 0.76
C PRO A 353 15.98 4.57 1.44
N THR A 354 16.48 3.34 1.46
CA THR A 354 17.82 3.00 1.96
C THR A 354 18.76 2.49 0.87
N ARG A 355 18.20 2.15 -0.31
CA ARG A 355 18.95 1.63 -1.47
C ARG A 355 18.22 1.99 -2.76
N GLY A 356 18.98 2.11 -3.86
CA GLY A 356 18.48 2.40 -5.18
C GLY A 356 18.68 3.86 -5.59
N ILE A 357 18.30 4.16 -6.81
CA ILE A 357 18.41 5.49 -7.42
C ILE A 357 17.06 5.83 -8.06
N ARG A 358 16.64 7.06 -7.95
CA ARG A 358 15.52 7.61 -8.69
C ARG A 358 15.97 8.76 -9.55
N LEU A 359 15.74 8.64 -10.86
CA LEU A 359 15.93 9.69 -11.84
C LEU A 359 14.56 10.04 -12.44
N ALA A 360 14.18 11.28 -12.39
CA ALA A 360 13.01 11.81 -13.07
C ALA A 360 13.44 12.98 -13.95
N SER A 361 13.28 12.84 -15.24
CA SER A 361 13.59 13.88 -16.24
C SER A 361 12.33 14.24 -16.99
N SER A 362 12.08 15.54 -17.17
CA SER A 362 10.98 16.02 -17.97
C SER A 362 11.48 17.13 -18.89
N TYR A 363 11.11 17.04 -20.15
CA TYR A 363 11.38 18.05 -21.16
C TYR A 363 10.07 18.53 -21.76
N ARG A 364 9.90 19.86 -21.88
CA ARG A 364 8.75 20.49 -22.52
C ARG A 364 9.25 21.58 -23.46
N PHE A 365 8.78 21.52 -24.68
CA PHE A 365 8.99 22.60 -25.67
C PHE A 365 7.64 23.27 -25.89
N LEU A 366 7.47 24.45 -25.28
CA LEU A 366 6.20 25.17 -25.34
C LEU A 366 6.33 26.41 -26.27
N ARG A 367 5.38 26.55 -27.16
CA ARG A 367 5.14 27.77 -27.87
C ARG A 367 4.21 28.63 -27.01
N ASP A 368 4.66 29.85 -26.73
CA ASP A 368 3.88 30.84 -25.98
C ASP A 368 3.30 31.85 -26.97
N THR A 369 2.01 32.05 -26.91
CA THR A 369 1.31 33.13 -27.61
C THR A 369 0.63 33.95 -26.52
N ALA A 370 1.20 35.12 -26.23
CA ALA A 370 0.52 36.13 -25.44
C ALA A 370 -0.69 36.64 -26.24
N LEU A 371 -1.84 36.67 -25.60
CA LEU A 371 -3.07 37.17 -26.20
C LEU A 371 -3.33 38.59 -25.74
#